data_96b9788f961fb4bcd4232df741b65bd6
#
_entry.id   96b9788f961fb4bcd4232df741b65bd6
#
_cell.length_a   1.000
_cell.length_b   1.000
_cell.length_c   1.000
_cell.angle_alpha   90.00
_cell.angle_beta   90.00
_cell.angle_gamma   90.00
#
_symmetry.space_group_name_H-M   'P 1'
#
loop_
_entity.id
_entity.type
_entity.pdbx_description
1 polymer ?
#
loop_
_entity_poly.entity_id
_entity_poly.type
_entity_poly.pdbx_seq_one_letter_code
_entity_poly.pdbx_strand_id
1 'polypeptide(L)'
;MADRDGFKPVDVLLVEDDEGDILMTREAFEFYKIRNPLHVVTDGEQALHFLRRTGPFANVPRPGLILLDVNLPRLSGLEVLAQLKQDPALSVIPVVMLTTSQAEEDILRSYRLHANAYVSKPVDFENFIDAIRQIDDFFMTLVQLPR
;
A
#
# COMPACT_ATOMS: atom_id res chain seq x y z
N MET A 1 17.10 11.37 -4.78
CA MET A 1 18.28 11.74 -4.01
C MET A 1 18.15 11.28 -2.57
N ALA A 2 19.20 10.72 -2.02
CA ALA A 2 19.19 10.28 -0.65
C ALA A 2 19.09 11.49 0.29
N ASP A 3 18.40 11.30 1.42
CA ASP A 3 18.37 12.25 2.48
C ASP A 3 19.77 12.37 3.12
N ARG A 4 19.97 13.39 3.91
CA ARG A 4 21.29 13.63 4.53
C ARG A 4 21.78 12.50 5.42
N ASP A 5 20.88 11.60 5.84
CA ASP A 5 21.23 10.41 6.61
C ASP A 5 21.52 9.20 5.72
N GLY A 6 21.58 9.40 4.41
CA GLY A 6 21.70 8.32 3.45
C GLY A 6 20.40 7.58 3.18
N PHE A 7 19.33 8.01 3.79
CA PHE A 7 18.01 7.40 3.65
C PHE A 7 17.32 7.87 2.40
N LYS A 8 16.83 6.94 1.60
CA LYS A 8 16.01 7.24 0.44
C LYS A 8 14.58 6.78 0.75
N PRO A 9 13.57 7.67 0.68
CA PRO A 9 12.19 7.26 0.93
C PRO A 9 11.78 6.17 -0.04
N VAL A 10 11.10 5.13 0.47
CA VAL A 10 10.58 4.09 -0.40
C VAL A 10 9.35 4.58 -1.13
N ASP A 11 9.12 4.02 -2.31
CA ASP A 11 7.91 4.30 -3.06
C ASP A 11 6.73 3.55 -2.44
N VAL A 12 5.56 4.17 -2.45
CA VAL A 12 4.32 3.59 -1.95
C VAL A 12 3.39 3.37 -3.13
N LEU A 13 2.85 2.17 -3.27
CA LEU A 13 1.84 1.87 -4.26
C LEU A 13 0.47 1.84 -3.61
N LEU A 14 -0.42 2.72 -4.06
CA LEU A 14 -1.82 2.72 -3.65
C LEU A 14 -2.65 2.06 -4.75
N VAL A 15 -3.36 1.00 -4.41
CA VAL A 15 -4.27 0.32 -5.31
C VAL A 15 -5.69 0.64 -4.87
N GLU A 16 -6.34 1.55 -5.60
CA GLU A 16 -7.62 2.12 -5.22
C GLU A 16 -8.34 2.65 -6.46
N ASP A 17 -9.60 2.31 -6.64
CA ASP A 17 -10.38 2.79 -7.79
C ASP A 17 -11.28 3.99 -7.49
N ASP A 18 -11.54 4.28 -6.23
CA ASP A 18 -12.39 5.42 -5.85
C ASP A 18 -11.59 6.72 -5.85
N GLU A 19 -11.99 7.66 -6.71
CA GLU A 19 -11.28 8.93 -6.86
C GLU A 19 -11.26 9.74 -5.56
N GLY A 20 -12.34 9.67 -4.78
CA GLY A 20 -12.42 10.38 -3.50
C GLY A 20 -11.42 9.83 -2.49
N ASP A 21 -11.30 8.51 -2.42
CA ASP A 21 -10.34 7.87 -1.52
C ASP A 21 -8.90 8.13 -1.95
N ILE A 22 -8.65 8.14 -3.25
CA ILE A 22 -7.32 8.49 -3.79
C ILE A 22 -6.97 9.92 -3.37
N LEU A 23 -7.89 10.86 -3.56
CA LEU A 23 -7.67 12.26 -3.21
C LEU A 23 -7.41 12.42 -1.72
N MET A 24 -8.20 11.76 -0.89
CA MET A 24 -8.02 11.81 0.57
C MET A 24 -6.65 11.30 0.99
N THR A 25 -6.20 10.23 0.36
CA THR A 25 -4.87 9.67 0.65
C THR A 25 -3.75 10.63 0.23
N ARG A 26 -3.87 11.22 -0.96
CA ARG A 26 -2.89 12.22 -1.43
C ARG A 26 -2.85 13.44 -0.52
N GLU A 27 -4.02 13.93 -0.12
CA GLU A 27 -4.11 15.08 0.77
C GLU A 27 -3.52 14.77 2.15
N ALA A 28 -3.74 13.55 2.65
CA ALA A 28 -3.18 13.13 3.92
C ALA A 28 -1.64 13.10 3.86
N PHE A 29 -1.08 12.55 2.79
CA PHE A 29 0.37 12.55 2.59
C PHE A 29 0.93 13.97 2.57
N GLU A 30 0.26 14.86 1.88
CA GLU A 30 0.68 16.26 1.80
C GLU A 30 0.54 16.97 3.14
N PHE A 31 -0.59 16.80 3.81
CA PHE A 31 -0.87 17.43 5.10
C PHE A 31 0.15 17.02 6.18
N TYR A 32 0.48 15.74 6.22
CA TYR A 32 1.46 15.20 7.18
C TYR A 32 2.89 15.26 6.67
N LYS A 33 3.10 15.91 5.51
CA LYS A 33 4.43 16.14 4.93
C LYS A 33 5.24 14.87 4.72
N ILE A 34 4.57 13.84 4.23
CA ILE A 34 5.21 12.56 3.93
C ILE A 34 5.92 12.66 2.60
N ARG A 35 7.19 12.33 2.57
CA ARG A 35 8.06 12.46 1.40
C ARG A 35 8.00 11.28 0.45
N ASN A 36 7.43 10.17 0.88
CA ASN A 36 7.41 8.95 0.08
C ASN A 36 6.61 9.17 -1.21
N PRO A 37 7.19 8.90 -2.39
CA PRO A 37 6.42 9.00 -3.64
C PRO A 37 5.22 8.07 -3.61
N LEU A 38 4.06 8.59 -3.99
CA LEU A 38 2.82 7.83 -4.02
C LEU A 38 2.45 7.54 -5.47
N HIS A 39 2.42 6.26 -5.83
CA HIS A 39 1.99 5.79 -7.13
C HIS A 39 0.60 5.20 -7.00
N VAL A 40 -0.27 5.47 -7.96
CA VAL A 40 -1.65 4.99 -7.90
C VAL A 40 -1.98 4.15 -9.12
N VAL A 41 -2.57 2.99 -8.87
CA VAL A 41 -3.22 2.18 -9.91
C VAL A 41 -4.66 1.91 -9.46
N THR A 42 -5.56 1.65 -10.40
CA THR A 42 -6.98 1.68 -10.13
C THR A 42 -7.69 0.33 -10.21
N ASP A 43 -6.95 -0.73 -10.51
CA ASP A 43 -7.51 -2.09 -10.47
C ASP A 43 -6.43 -3.11 -10.13
N GLY A 44 -6.86 -4.33 -9.83
CA GLY A 44 -5.94 -5.38 -9.39
C GLY A 44 -5.00 -5.88 -10.47
N GLU A 45 -5.43 -5.87 -11.74
CA GLU A 45 -4.55 -6.26 -12.85
C GLU A 45 -3.42 -5.27 -13.01
N GLN A 46 -3.73 -3.97 -12.97
CA GLN A 46 -2.72 -2.92 -13.02
C GLN A 46 -1.72 -3.05 -11.87
N ALA A 47 -2.21 -3.40 -10.68
CA ALA A 47 -1.33 -3.58 -9.53
C ALA A 47 -0.30 -4.67 -9.79
N LEU A 48 -0.72 -5.81 -10.33
CA LEU A 48 0.21 -6.90 -10.64
C LEU A 48 1.19 -6.53 -11.73
N HIS A 49 0.73 -5.84 -12.79
CA HIS A 49 1.63 -5.35 -13.84
C HIS A 49 2.66 -4.36 -13.29
N PHE A 50 2.23 -3.46 -12.42
CA PHE A 50 3.14 -2.51 -11.76
C PHE A 50 4.22 -3.26 -10.97
N LEU A 51 3.79 -4.19 -10.14
CA LEU A 51 4.71 -4.94 -9.27
C LEU A 51 5.65 -5.86 -10.04
N ARG A 52 5.19 -6.42 -11.14
CA ARG A 52 5.99 -7.28 -12.01
C ARG A 52 6.76 -6.50 -13.06
N ARG A 53 6.53 -5.20 -13.15
CA ARG A 53 7.17 -4.31 -14.14
C ARG A 53 6.91 -4.75 -15.56
N THR A 54 5.66 -5.05 -15.88
CA THR A 54 5.24 -5.51 -17.19
C THR A 54 4.35 -4.48 -17.88
N GLY A 55 4.25 -4.57 -19.22
CA GLY A 55 3.44 -3.66 -20.01
C GLY A 55 3.86 -2.20 -19.82
N PRO A 56 2.93 -1.28 -19.59
CA PRO A 56 3.27 0.14 -19.44
C PRO A 56 4.07 0.46 -18.18
N PHE A 57 4.26 -0.52 -17.30
CA PHE A 57 4.97 -0.34 -16.03
C PHE A 57 6.41 -0.89 -16.06
N ALA A 58 7.00 -1.04 -17.24
CA ALA A 58 8.35 -1.62 -17.37
C ALA A 58 9.42 -0.84 -16.61
N ASN A 59 9.25 0.47 -16.43
CA ASN A 59 10.26 1.34 -15.83
C ASN A 59 9.88 1.90 -14.45
N VAL A 60 8.83 1.37 -13.83
CA VAL A 60 8.44 1.87 -12.50
C VAL A 60 9.34 1.30 -11.42
N PRO A 61 9.48 2.01 -10.29
CA PRO A 61 10.24 1.46 -9.17
C PRO A 61 9.47 0.35 -8.47
N ARG A 62 10.19 -0.51 -7.77
CA ARG A 62 9.56 -1.49 -6.89
C ARG A 62 9.15 -0.77 -5.59
N PRO A 63 7.88 -0.82 -5.20
CA PRO A 63 7.46 -0.15 -3.97
C PRO A 63 7.97 -0.85 -2.73
N GLY A 64 8.14 -0.10 -1.68
CA GLY A 64 8.47 -0.63 -0.36
C GLY A 64 7.26 -0.80 0.52
N LEU A 65 6.08 -0.36 0.06
CA LEU A 65 4.81 -0.50 0.76
C LEU A 65 3.68 -0.55 -0.26
N ILE A 66 2.72 -1.41 -0.01
CA ILE A 66 1.50 -1.49 -0.83
C ILE A 66 0.30 -1.20 0.06
N LEU A 67 -0.50 -0.21 -0.34
CA LEU A 67 -1.82 0.08 0.24
C LEU A 67 -2.83 -0.51 -0.72
N LEU A 68 -3.53 -1.55 -0.29
CA LEU A 68 -4.34 -2.37 -1.18
C LEU A 68 -5.79 -2.40 -0.73
N ASP A 69 -6.67 -1.81 -1.53
CA ASP A 69 -8.10 -1.87 -1.28
C ASP A 69 -8.60 -3.30 -1.52
N VAL A 70 -9.48 -3.77 -0.65
CA VAL A 70 -10.12 -5.08 -0.80
C VAL A 70 -11.04 -5.09 -2.01
N ASN A 71 -11.79 -4.01 -2.21
CA ASN A 71 -12.84 -3.92 -3.23
C ASN A 71 -12.31 -3.24 -4.49
N LEU A 72 -11.80 -4.03 -5.42
CA LEU A 72 -11.23 -3.53 -6.67
C LEU A 72 -11.97 -4.15 -7.87
N PRO A 73 -12.06 -3.41 -8.99
CA PRO A 73 -12.55 -4.00 -10.22
C PRO A 73 -11.50 -4.95 -10.81
N ARG A 74 -11.94 -5.81 -11.70
CA ARG A 74 -11.19 -6.81 -12.45
C ARG A 74 -10.63 -7.93 -11.59
N LEU A 75 -9.72 -7.60 -10.69
CA LEU A 75 -9.10 -8.55 -9.80
C LEU A 75 -9.19 -7.96 -8.39
N SER A 76 -9.84 -8.65 -7.47
CA SER A 76 -10.05 -8.13 -6.11
C SER A 76 -8.75 -8.00 -5.33
N GLY A 77 -8.77 -7.18 -4.27
CA GLY A 77 -7.60 -7.06 -3.40
C GLY A 77 -7.19 -8.37 -2.76
N LEU A 78 -8.17 -9.23 -2.44
CA LEU A 78 -7.89 -10.56 -1.91
C LEU A 78 -7.09 -11.40 -2.91
N GLU A 79 -7.48 -11.38 -4.18
CA GLU A 79 -6.79 -12.12 -5.24
C GLU A 79 -5.40 -11.57 -5.49
N VAL A 80 -5.26 -10.24 -5.47
CA VAL A 80 -3.94 -9.60 -5.61
C VAL A 80 -3.03 -10.05 -4.46
N LEU A 81 -3.53 -10.00 -3.23
CA LEU A 81 -2.75 -10.42 -2.06
C LEU A 81 -2.31 -11.88 -2.18
N ALA A 82 -3.21 -12.77 -2.62
CA ALA A 82 -2.89 -14.17 -2.80
C ALA A 82 -1.75 -14.37 -3.80
N GLN A 83 -1.79 -13.65 -4.92
CA GLN A 83 -0.72 -13.75 -5.92
C GLN A 83 0.60 -13.17 -5.42
N LEU A 84 0.55 -12.07 -4.66
CA LEU A 84 1.76 -11.50 -4.06
C LEU A 84 2.44 -12.49 -3.12
N LYS A 85 1.67 -13.19 -2.31
CA LYS A 85 2.23 -14.13 -1.34
C LYS A 85 2.83 -15.37 -1.98
N GLN A 86 2.46 -15.68 -3.22
CA GLN A 86 3.02 -16.80 -3.98
C GLN A 86 4.30 -16.43 -4.73
N ASP A 87 4.62 -15.16 -4.85
CA ASP A 87 5.81 -14.69 -5.55
C ASP A 87 6.91 -14.36 -4.54
N PRO A 88 8.02 -15.12 -4.50
CA PRO A 88 9.07 -14.88 -3.50
C PRO A 88 9.66 -13.49 -3.54
N ALA A 89 9.73 -12.86 -4.72
CA ALA A 89 10.27 -11.52 -4.85
C ALA A 89 9.32 -10.45 -4.32
N LEU A 90 8.00 -10.69 -4.43
CA LEU A 90 6.98 -9.72 -4.04
C LEU A 90 6.44 -9.96 -2.63
N SER A 91 6.52 -11.20 -2.15
CA SER A 91 5.96 -11.57 -0.85
C SER A 91 6.60 -10.85 0.32
N VAL A 92 7.79 -10.31 0.12
CA VAL A 92 8.53 -9.57 1.16
C VAL A 92 8.05 -8.12 1.31
N ILE A 93 7.30 -7.60 0.34
CA ILE A 93 6.82 -6.22 0.40
C ILE A 93 5.67 -6.13 1.41
N PRO A 94 5.76 -5.23 2.40
CA PRO A 94 4.65 -5.05 3.35
C PRO A 94 3.37 -4.59 2.67
N VAL A 95 2.25 -5.16 3.07
CA VAL A 95 0.93 -4.82 2.53
C VAL A 95 0.01 -4.37 3.66
N VAL A 96 -0.60 -3.22 3.49
CA VAL A 96 -1.67 -2.73 4.35
C VAL A 96 -2.97 -2.84 3.57
N MET A 97 -3.92 -3.63 4.08
CA MET A 97 -5.23 -3.77 3.45
C MET A 97 -6.14 -2.64 3.88
N LEU A 98 -6.84 -2.05 2.91
CA LEU A 98 -7.84 -1.02 3.15
C LEU A 98 -9.21 -1.68 3.10
N THR A 99 -9.94 -1.66 4.22
CA THR A 99 -11.21 -2.38 4.36
C THR A 99 -12.35 -1.41 4.64
N THR A 100 -13.57 -1.78 4.26
CA THR A 100 -14.75 -0.96 4.55
C THR A 100 -15.50 -1.45 5.79
N SER A 101 -15.18 -2.67 6.27
CA SER A 101 -15.89 -3.23 7.41
C SER A 101 -15.05 -4.28 8.14
N GLN A 102 -15.43 -4.52 9.40
CA GLN A 102 -14.84 -5.61 10.19
C GLN A 102 -15.10 -6.97 9.54
N ALA A 103 -16.24 -7.13 8.87
CA ALA A 103 -16.57 -8.37 8.18
C ALA A 103 -15.58 -8.68 7.06
N GLU A 104 -15.15 -7.68 6.29
CA GLU A 104 -14.12 -7.86 5.26
C GLU A 104 -12.79 -8.28 5.87
N GLU A 105 -12.40 -7.63 6.96
CA GLU A 105 -11.16 -7.98 7.66
C GLU A 105 -11.20 -9.43 8.16
N ASP A 106 -12.32 -9.85 8.73
CA ASP A 106 -12.48 -11.21 9.23
C ASP A 106 -12.39 -12.23 8.10
N ILE A 107 -12.96 -11.92 6.93
CA ILE A 107 -12.85 -12.80 5.76
C ILE A 107 -11.39 -12.93 5.33
N LEU A 108 -10.67 -11.81 5.24
CA LEU A 108 -9.26 -11.83 4.86
C LEU A 108 -8.43 -12.70 5.81
N ARG A 109 -8.66 -12.57 7.10
CA ARG A 109 -7.95 -13.37 8.10
C ARG A 109 -8.29 -14.85 8.00
N SER A 110 -9.55 -15.17 7.65
CA SER A 110 -10.00 -16.57 7.55
C SER A 110 -9.34 -17.32 6.39
N TYR A 111 -8.92 -16.63 5.35
CA TYR A 111 -8.22 -17.25 4.22
C TYR A 111 -6.72 -17.47 4.47
N ARG A 112 -6.23 -17.13 5.64
CA ARG A 112 -4.81 -17.24 6.00
C ARG A 112 -3.89 -16.44 5.07
N LEU A 113 -4.44 -15.42 4.45
CA LEU A 113 -3.64 -14.49 3.67
C LEU A 113 -3.16 -13.40 4.61
N HIS A 114 -1.86 -13.29 4.76
CA HIS A 114 -1.29 -12.38 5.74
C HIS A 114 -0.99 -11.04 5.10
N ALA A 115 -1.83 -10.04 5.41
CA ALA A 115 -1.42 -8.67 5.28
C ALA A 115 -0.68 -8.27 6.54
N ASN A 116 0.17 -7.28 6.43
CA ASN A 116 0.93 -6.78 7.57
C ASN A 116 0.06 -5.94 8.51
N ALA A 117 -0.97 -5.30 7.96
CA ALA A 117 -1.91 -4.50 8.75
C ALA A 117 -3.21 -4.30 7.99
N TYR A 118 -4.23 -3.83 8.71
CA TYR A 118 -5.56 -3.54 8.17
C TYR A 118 -5.97 -2.15 8.64
N VAL A 119 -6.46 -1.33 7.71
CA VAL A 119 -6.93 0.02 8.01
C VAL A 119 -8.32 0.19 7.43
N SER A 120 -9.24 0.69 8.24
CA SER A 120 -10.61 0.93 7.78
C SER A 120 -10.69 2.23 6.97
N LYS A 121 -11.52 2.20 5.94
CA LYS A 121 -11.80 3.38 5.13
C LYS A 121 -12.96 4.17 5.76
N PRO A 122 -12.99 5.49 5.64
CA PRO A 122 -11.97 6.34 5.03
C PRO A 122 -10.68 6.32 5.84
N VAL A 123 -9.54 6.46 5.16
CA VAL A 123 -8.24 6.34 5.81
C VAL A 123 -8.06 7.49 6.79
N ASP A 124 -8.07 7.16 8.08
CA ASP A 124 -7.66 8.06 9.14
C ASP A 124 -6.16 7.94 9.26
N PHE A 125 -5.45 9.04 9.05
CA PHE A 125 -4.01 8.98 8.96
C PHE A 125 -3.35 8.58 10.27
N GLU A 126 -3.93 8.94 11.41
CA GLU A 126 -3.42 8.50 12.71
C GLU A 126 -3.50 6.98 12.85
N ASN A 127 -4.63 6.39 12.45
CA ASN A 127 -4.79 4.93 12.46
C ASN A 127 -3.84 4.26 11.46
N PHE A 128 -3.62 4.90 10.32
CA PHE A 128 -2.67 4.42 9.33
C PHE A 128 -1.25 4.38 9.90
N ILE A 129 -0.82 5.46 10.54
CA ILE A 129 0.52 5.53 11.15
C ILE A 129 0.65 4.48 12.28
N ASP A 130 -0.39 4.30 13.08
CA ASP A 130 -0.38 3.28 14.13
C ASP A 130 -0.25 1.86 13.56
N ALA A 131 -0.96 1.60 12.46
CA ALA A 131 -0.85 0.31 11.77
C ALA A 131 0.57 0.07 11.25
N ILE A 132 1.17 1.11 10.67
CA ILE A 132 2.55 1.02 10.15
C ILE A 132 3.55 0.73 11.26
N ARG A 133 3.38 1.33 12.42
CA ARG A 133 4.28 1.11 13.56
C ARG A 133 4.29 -0.32 14.06
N GLN A 134 3.27 -1.10 13.75
CA GLN A 134 3.19 -2.50 14.12
C GLN A 134 3.93 -3.42 13.17
N ILE A 135 4.39 -2.87 12.04
CA ILE A 135 5.12 -3.63 11.03
C ILE A 135 6.61 -3.46 11.29
N ASP A 136 7.31 -4.57 11.52
CA ASP A 136 8.74 -4.55 11.75
C ASP A 136 9.47 -3.89 10.58
N ASP A 137 10.40 -3.04 10.88
CA ASP A 137 11.20 -2.26 9.92
C ASP A 137 10.41 -1.23 9.13
N PHE A 138 9.11 -1.19 9.29
CA PHE A 138 8.28 -0.34 8.49
C PHE A 138 8.39 1.12 8.89
N PHE A 139 8.60 1.34 10.15
CA PHE A 139 8.83 2.67 10.68
C PHE A 139 9.96 3.40 9.95
N MET A 140 10.93 2.62 9.46
CA MET A 140 12.08 3.15 8.74
C MET A 140 11.79 3.43 7.26
N THR A 141 10.67 2.95 6.73
CA THR A 141 10.37 3.07 5.31
C THR A 141 9.47 4.27 4.98
N LEU A 142 8.68 4.74 5.94
CA LEU A 142 7.84 5.92 5.76
C LEU A 142 8.59 7.14 6.30
N VAL A 143 8.94 8.08 5.42
CA VAL A 143 9.73 9.25 5.77
C VAL A 143 8.84 10.49 5.79
N GLN A 144 8.82 11.15 6.94
CA GLN A 144 8.03 12.36 7.12
C GLN A 144 8.97 13.57 7.26
N LEU A 145 8.59 14.67 6.65
CA LEU A 145 9.35 15.91 6.78
C LEU A 145 9.20 16.48 8.19
N PRO A 146 10.24 17.09 8.75
CA PRO A 146 10.11 17.78 10.02
C PRO A 146 9.14 18.95 9.89
N ARG A 147 8.43 19.18 10.93
CA ARG A 147 7.48 20.30 11.01
C ARG A 147 8.19 21.61 11.26
#